data_73f0bb7a9b797a70c3425c1cd20db540
#
_entry.id   73f0bb7a9b797a70c3425c1cd20db540
#
_cell.length_a   1.000
_cell.length_b   1.000
_cell.length_c   1.000
_cell.angle_alpha   90.00
_cell.angle_beta   90.00
_cell.angle_gamma   90.00
#
_symmetry.space_group_name_H-M   'P 1'
#
loop_
_entity.id
_entity.type
_entity.pdbx_description
1 polymer ?
#
loop_
_entity_poly.entity_id
_entity_poly.type
_entity_poly.pdbx_seq_one_letter_code
_entity_poly.pdbx_strand_id
1 'polypeptide(L)'
;MNLIAILSPIFWGLLVLSLLVFVHEAGHYGMARLCGVRVTEFFLGMPFKYKLSHKSKKYGTEVGVTPLLFGGYTRICGMEGELDELLPQALMSVQEAGSLEVGALAAKLNCEDERAYNLLYTLADWGSIELVKESDELAHTTFQTLARDAELRCEYDRGNNFELEGSTAAGEPRVPQMSADDFFAQEKAHTYVGVNVPKRLLMILGGPLVNIALAFVLVVGSLMFVGIPAAQNKAQLGSVESGSLAAISGLTAGDTILTFNKVEVHTWEDLTAAIKDAMSAGGKDIPVTYERNGIQLETTIKPVLRPDDKIIGVTPVMTTYHFSFIDASAAAVSYAAQVGQFALRLLIPTQTMEVLNQSSSVVGISVMASEAAAEGFSTLIMLVAAISMSLGFMNLLPIPPLDGGKILIEVIQVIIRKPLSIKVQNILSYIGLAFFLFVFVVALRNDILHLLFR
;
A
#
# COMPACT_ATOMS: atom_id res chain seq x y z
N MET A 1 9.97 11.04 -29.71
CA MET A 1 9.11 10.70 -28.53
C MET A 1 8.59 12.01 -27.98
N ASN A 2 7.26 12.22 -27.90
CA ASN A 2 6.67 13.48 -27.38
C ASN A 2 7.00 13.59 -25.88
N LEU A 3 7.35 14.80 -25.42
CA LEU A 3 7.63 15.10 -24.01
C LEU A 3 6.49 14.62 -23.08
N ILE A 4 5.24 14.74 -23.51
CA ILE A 4 4.05 14.27 -22.80
C ILE A 4 4.09 12.76 -22.56
N ALA A 5 4.58 11.98 -23.53
CA ALA A 5 4.68 10.52 -23.41
C ALA A 5 5.68 10.06 -22.33
N ILE A 6 6.63 10.91 -21.96
CA ILE A 6 7.58 10.66 -20.85
C ILE A 6 7.02 11.21 -19.53
N LEU A 7 6.48 12.40 -19.54
CA LEU A 7 6.04 13.08 -18.32
C LEU A 7 4.77 12.46 -17.71
N SER A 8 3.84 11.95 -18.55
CA SER A 8 2.59 11.37 -18.07
C SER A 8 2.82 10.13 -17.17
N PRO A 9 3.61 9.10 -17.55
CA PRO A 9 3.92 7.99 -16.67
C PRO A 9 4.60 8.41 -15.36
N ILE A 10 5.54 9.36 -15.41
CA ILE A 10 6.21 9.88 -14.21
C ILE A 10 5.19 10.53 -13.27
N PHE A 11 4.33 11.38 -13.79
CA PHE A 11 3.30 12.08 -12.99
C PHE A 11 2.32 11.10 -12.35
N TRP A 12 1.70 10.20 -13.15
CA TRP A 12 0.70 9.27 -12.65
C TRP A 12 1.31 8.21 -11.74
N GLY A 13 2.51 7.73 -12.04
CA GLY A 13 3.24 6.79 -11.18
C GLY A 13 3.56 7.38 -9.82
N LEU A 14 4.13 8.59 -9.78
CA LEU A 14 4.41 9.30 -8.54
C LEU A 14 3.13 9.57 -7.74
N LEU A 15 2.07 10.05 -8.40
CA LEU A 15 0.81 10.36 -7.74
C LEU A 15 0.20 9.13 -7.07
N VAL A 16 0.07 8.02 -7.83
CA VAL A 16 -0.55 6.78 -7.33
C VAL A 16 0.29 6.17 -6.22
N LEU A 17 1.60 5.99 -6.44
CA LEU A 17 2.46 5.37 -5.44
C LEU A 17 2.58 6.22 -4.17
N SER A 18 2.77 7.54 -4.29
CA SER A 18 2.84 8.44 -3.13
C SER A 18 1.55 8.41 -2.31
N LEU A 19 0.39 8.43 -2.99
CA LEU A 19 -0.91 8.36 -2.32
C LEU A 19 -1.07 7.04 -1.54
N LEU A 20 -0.71 5.91 -2.16
CA LEU A 20 -0.85 4.60 -1.52
C LEU A 20 0.12 4.40 -0.36
N VAL A 21 1.34 4.91 -0.47
CA VAL A 21 2.29 4.87 0.65
C VAL A 21 1.86 5.82 1.76
N PHE A 22 1.33 7.00 1.43
CA PHE A 22 0.78 7.92 2.44
C PHE A 22 -0.38 7.28 3.22
N VAL A 23 -1.29 6.58 2.54
CA VAL A 23 -2.39 5.84 3.18
C VAL A 23 -1.85 4.70 4.06
N HIS A 24 -0.82 4.00 3.60
CA HIS A 24 -0.11 2.99 4.39
C HIS A 24 0.46 3.58 5.68
N GLU A 25 1.21 4.66 5.58
CA GLU A 25 1.78 5.37 6.74
C GLU A 25 0.70 5.93 7.68
N ALA A 26 -0.43 6.39 7.10
CA ALA A 26 -1.58 6.82 7.90
C ALA A 26 -2.18 5.67 8.74
N GLY A 27 -2.07 4.43 8.25
CA GLY A 27 -2.43 3.23 9.01
C GLY A 27 -1.57 3.05 10.25
N HIS A 28 -0.25 3.14 10.12
CA HIS A 28 0.70 3.09 11.25
C HIS A 28 0.45 4.23 12.23
N TYR A 29 0.33 5.46 11.73
CA TYR A 29 0.01 6.64 12.53
C TYR A 29 -1.28 6.45 13.34
N GLY A 30 -2.37 6.05 12.68
CA GLY A 30 -3.66 5.86 13.32
C GLY A 30 -3.63 4.81 14.42
N MET A 31 -2.99 3.66 14.15
CA MET A 31 -2.88 2.58 15.15
C MET A 31 -1.97 2.96 16.32
N ALA A 32 -0.84 3.65 16.08
CA ALA A 32 0.01 4.16 17.16
C ALA A 32 -0.77 5.10 18.09
N ARG A 33 -1.51 6.06 17.51
CA ARG A 33 -2.35 7.00 18.29
C ARG A 33 -3.50 6.30 19.03
N LEU A 34 -4.11 5.25 18.46
CA LEU A 34 -5.12 4.44 19.12
C LEU A 34 -4.55 3.64 20.31
N CYS A 35 -3.32 3.14 20.16
CA CYS A 35 -2.62 2.42 21.22
C CYS A 35 -2.06 3.30 22.34
N GLY A 36 -2.17 4.64 22.21
CA GLY A 36 -1.66 5.61 23.19
C GLY A 36 -0.18 5.92 23.04
N VAL A 37 0.45 5.54 21.92
CA VAL A 37 1.85 5.79 21.61
C VAL A 37 2.01 7.15 20.92
N ARG A 38 3.04 7.89 21.29
CA ARG A 38 3.42 9.17 20.69
C ARG A 38 3.91 8.98 19.26
N VAL A 39 3.58 9.96 18.41
CA VAL A 39 4.09 10.04 17.04
C VAL A 39 4.57 11.47 16.82
N THR A 40 5.85 11.63 16.52
CA THR A 40 6.48 12.94 16.36
C THR A 40 6.30 13.48 14.96
N GLU A 41 6.42 12.63 13.92
CA GLU A 41 6.37 13.05 12.52
C GLU A 41 5.48 12.12 11.69
N PHE A 42 4.73 12.71 10.75
CA PHE A 42 3.93 12.01 9.75
C PHE A 42 4.01 12.78 8.42
N PHE A 43 4.72 12.24 7.44
CA PHE A 43 5.03 12.93 6.20
C PHE A 43 4.70 12.12 4.95
N LEU A 44 4.19 12.84 3.93
CA LEU A 44 4.21 12.39 2.55
C LEU A 44 5.57 12.73 1.94
N GLY A 45 6.26 11.75 1.40
CA GLY A 45 7.62 11.86 0.87
C GLY A 45 8.69 11.41 1.87
N MET A 46 9.88 11.12 1.35
CA MET A 46 11.03 10.67 2.15
C MET A 46 11.61 11.85 2.95
N PRO A 47 12.33 11.59 4.08
CA PRO A 47 12.98 12.65 4.84
C PRO A 47 13.86 13.54 3.97
N PHE A 48 13.66 14.84 4.07
CA PHE A 48 14.39 15.83 3.28
C PHE A 48 14.56 17.14 4.05
N LYS A 49 15.65 17.88 3.76
CA LYS A 49 15.98 19.15 4.44
C LYS A 49 14.87 20.21 4.32
N TYR A 50 14.26 20.29 3.13
CA TYR A 50 13.16 21.24 2.88
C TYR A 50 11.84 20.48 3.02
N LYS A 51 10.96 20.98 3.87
CA LYS A 51 9.64 20.39 4.14
C LYS A 51 8.60 21.50 4.29
N LEU A 52 7.39 21.21 3.83
CA LEU A 52 6.21 22.00 4.13
C LEU A 52 5.42 21.26 5.17
N SER A 53 5.34 21.79 6.39
CA SER A 53 4.74 21.09 7.51
C SER A 53 3.93 21.98 8.41
N HIS A 54 3.05 21.34 9.17
CA HIS A 54 2.25 21.96 10.21
C HIS A 54 2.25 21.07 11.45
N LYS A 55 2.52 21.66 12.61
CA LYS A 55 2.47 20.95 13.89
C LYS A 55 1.04 20.92 14.42
N SER A 56 0.50 19.74 14.68
CA SER A 56 -0.85 19.55 15.19
C SER A 56 -0.95 20.08 16.62
N LYS A 57 -1.81 21.07 16.88
CA LYS A 57 -2.07 21.59 18.23
C LYS A 57 -2.62 20.55 19.20
N LYS A 58 -3.29 19.50 18.70
CA LYS A 58 -3.94 18.47 19.52
C LYS A 58 -3.03 17.32 19.90
N TYR A 59 -2.05 17.00 19.03
CA TYR A 59 -1.23 15.80 19.16
C TYR A 59 0.26 16.06 19.08
N GLY A 60 0.69 17.32 18.93
CA GLY A 60 2.09 17.68 18.75
C GLY A 60 2.74 17.16 17.47
N THR A 61 2.15 16.17 16.82
CA THR A 61 2.70 15.55 15.60
C THR A 61 2.91 16.57 14.51
N GLU A 62 4.10 16.62 13.95
CA GLU A 62 4.40 17.39 12.76
C GLU A 62 3.92 16.62 11.52
N VAL A 63 2.96 17.20 10.80
CA VAL A 63 2.37 16.63 9.59
C VAL A 63 2.79 17.47 8.40
N GLY A 64 3.27 16.84 7.33
CA GLY A 64 3.75 17.61 6.20
C GLY A 64 4.02 16.80 4.93
N VAL A 65 4.63 17.52 3.98
CA VAL A 65 5.07 16.96 2.70
C VAL A 65 6.50 17.39 2.41
N THR A 66 7.28 16.48 1.82
CA THR A 66 8.63 16.74 1.34
C THR A 66 8.70 16.63 -0.19
N PRO A 67 9.70 17.23 -0.84
CA PRO A 67 9.84 17.19 -2.30
C PRO A 67 10.10 15.78 -2.86
N LEU A 68 10.60 14.85 -2.04
CA LEU A 68 10.93 13.49 -2.48
C LEU A 68 9.71 12.57 -2.34
N LEU A 69 8.78 12.65 -3.29
CA LEU A 69 7.49 11.96 -3.28
C LEU A 69 7.60 10.45 -3.62
N PHE A 70 8.71 9.78 -3.31
CA PHE A 70 8.90 8.33 -3.52
C PHE A 70 8.46 7.48 -2.33
N GLY A 71 7.64 8.02 -1.43
CA GLY A 71 7.22 7.32 -0.24
C GLY A 71 6.54 8.21 0.77
N GLY A 72 6.59 7.81 2.02
CA GLY A 72 6.18 8.55 3.20
C GLY A 72 6.86 7.95 4.41
N TYR A 73 6.70 8.57 5.57
CA TYR A 73 7.17 7.99 6.82
C TYR A 73 6.35 8.47 8.01
N THR A 74 6.32 7.61 9.01
CA THR A 74 5.69 7.85 10.31
C THR A 74 6.70 7.55 11.39
N ARG A 75 7.10 8.56 12.18
CA ARG A 75 8.02 8.37 13.30
C ARG A 75 7.25 8.08 14.58
N ILE A 76 7.14 6.79 14.89
CA ILE A 76 6.50 6.29 16.11
C ILE A 76 7.55 6.24 17.21
N CYS A 77 7.30 6.91 18.34
CA CYS A 77 8.26 7.01 19.44
C CYS A 77 8.63 5.64 20.03
N GLY A 78 9.94 5.40 20.18
CA GLY A 78 10.48 4.20 20.78
C GLY A 78 10.48 2.96 19.87
N MET A 79 10.41 3.14 18.55
CA MET A 79 10.68 2.04 17.61
C MET A 79 12.17 1.83 17.38
N GLU A 80 12.98 2.84 17.62
CA GLU A 80 14.43 2.84 17.48
C GLU A 80 15.11 3.00 18.85
N GLY A 81 16.39 2.65 18.92
CA GLY A 81 17.19 2.80 20.13
C GLY A 81 17.25 1.56 21.01
N GLU A 82 18.24 1.55 21.90
CA GLU A 82 18.48 0.48 22.88
C GLU A 82 18.02 0.91 24.28
N LEU A 83 17.45 -0.03 25.01
CA LEU A 83 17.16 0.18 26.43
C LEU A 83 18.49 0.06 27.22
N ASP A 84 18.90 1.15 27.84
CA ASP A 84 20.06 1.24 28.70
C ASP A 84 19.63 1.50 30.15
N GLU A 85 20.36 0.95 31.11
CA GLU A 85 20.09 1.09 32.55
C GLU A 85 20.20 2.53 33.04
N LEU A 86 20.97 3.38 32.35
CA LEU A 86 21.18 4.79 32.70
C LEU A 86 20.09 5.74 32.13
N LEU A 87 19.15 5.25 31.31
CA LEU A 87 18.08 6.08 30.73
C LEU A 87 17.24 6.83 31.79
N PRO A 88 16.85 6.23 32.94
CA PRO A 88 16.09 6.96 33.95
C PRO A 88 16.88 8.14 34.53
N GLN A 89 18.19 7.94 34.77
CA GLN A 89 19.09 8.96 35.33
C GLN A 89 19.39 10.05 34.31
N ALA A 90 19.56 9.68 33.02
CA ALA A 90 19.75 10.61 31.92
C ALA A 90 18.51 11.51 31.74
N LEU A 91 17.31 10.92 31.71
CA LEU A 91 16.04 11.66 31.63
C LEU A 91 15.88 12.66 32.78
N MET A 92 16.10 12.21 34.01
CA MET A 92 15.98 13.10 35.17
C MET A 92 17.04 14.23 35.11
N SER A 93 18.24 13.94 34.67
CA SER A 93 19.29 14.95 34.51
C SER A 93 18.95 16.08 33.59
N VAL A 94 18.27 15.76 32.46
CA VAL A 94 17.77 16.78 31.53
C VAL A 94 16.63 17.57 32.17
N GLN A 95 15.72 16.92 32.91
CA GLN A 95 14.61 17.61 33.58
C GLN A 95 15.11 18.58 34.66
N GLU A 96 16.16 18.22 35.40
CA GLU A 96 16.78 19.08 36.40
C GLU A 96 17.47 20.30 35.78
N ALA A 97 18.16 20.10 34.66
CA ALA A 97 18.95 21.13 34.00
C ALA A 97 18.14 22.05 33.08
N GLY A 98 17.01 21.56 32.55
CA GLY A 98 16.23 22.20 31.50
C GLY A 98 16.89 22.02 30.12
N SER A 99 18.18 22.29 30.02
CA SER A 99 19.01 22.07 28.82
C SER A 99 20.35 21.51 29.22
N LEU A 100 20.85 20.49 28.49
CA LEU A 100 22.06 19.75 28.86
C LEU A 100 22.88 19.35 27.64
N GLU A 101 24.18 19.59 27.69
CA GLU A 101 25.13 19.09 26.70
C GLU A 101 25.50 17.62 26.97
N VAL A 102 25.78 16.88 25.90
CA VAL A 102 26.17 15.46 25.95
C VAL A 102 27.38 15.25 26.90
N GLY A 103 28.44 16.09 26.78
CA GLY A 103 29.61 16.01 27.62
C GLY A 103 29.32 16.25 29.11
N ALA A 104 28.37 17.14 29.44
CA ALA A 104 27.94 17.36 30.81
C ALA A 104 27.19 16.15 31.39
N LEU A 105 26.36 15.48 30.58
CA LEU A 105 25.69 14.23 30.97
C LEU A 105 26.73 13.10 31.16
N ALA A 106 27.67 12.97 30.21
CA ALA A 106 28.73 11.96 30.26
C ALA A 106 29.55 12.08 31.57
N ALA A 107 29.95 13.31 31.95
CA ALA A 107 30.65 13.58 33.22
C ALA A 107 29.76 13.25 34.44
N LYS A 108 28.44 13.61 34.40
CA LYS A 108 27.51 13.35 35.53
C LYS A 108 27.27 11.85 35.74
N LEU A 109 27.14 11.07 34.65
CA LEU A 109 26.86 9.62 34.70
C LEU A 109 28.13 8.77 34.68
N ASN A 110 29.34 9.38 34.60
CA ASN A 110 30.63 8.72 34.49
C ASN A 110 30.65 7.68 33.35
N CYS A 111 30.24 8.11 32.16
CA CYS A 111 30.24 7.30 30.93
C CYS A 111 30.89 8.05 29.75
N GLU A 112 31.12 7.35 28.65
CA GLU A 112 31.65 7.95 27.41
C GLU A 112 30.64 8.86 26.73
N ASP A 113 31.10 9.88 26.00
CA ASP A 113 30.24 10.83 25.27
C ASP A 113 29.34 10.13 24.26
N GLU A 114 29.83 9.08 23.60
CA GLU A 114 29.00 8.28 22.64
C GLU A 114 27.84 7.59 23.37
N ARG A 115 28.06 7.01 24.57
CA ARG A 115 26.99 6.42 25.38
C ARG A 115 26.00 7.49 25.85
N ALA A 116 26.48 8.64 26.32
CA ALA A 116 25.61 9.76 26.71
C ALA A 116 24.79 10.30 25.57
N TYR A 117 25.38 10.42 24.38
CA TYR A 117 24.64 10.81 23.17
C TYR A 117 23.54 9.80 22.83
N ASN A 118 23.83 8.51 22.84
CA ASN A 118 22.86 7.46 22.57
C ASN A 118 21.70 7.44 23.57
N LEU A 119 21.96 7.71 24.87
CA LEU A 119 20.93 7.88 25.89
C LEU A 119 20.00 9.05 25.56
N LEU A 120 20.56 10.23 25.26
CA LEU A 120 19.78 11.42 24.93
C LEU A 120 19.03 11.27 23.61
N TYR A 121 19.66 10.67 22.61
CA TYR A 121 19.02 10.39 21.32
C TYR A 121 17.82 9.45 21.48
N THR A 122 17.96 8.39 22.29
CA THR A 122 16.84 7.47 22.60
C THR A 122 15.68 8.21 23.28
N LEU A 123 15.96 9.08 24.25
CA LEU A 123 14.95 9.88 24.93
C LEU A 123 14.28 10.91 24.00
N ALA A 124 15.05 11.45 23.05
CA ALA A 124 14.51 12.34 22.02
C ALA A 124 13.60 11.59 21.01
N ASP A 125 14.02 10.37 20.61
CA ASP A 125 13.15 9.48 19.80
C ASP A 125 11.83 9.15 20.53
N TRP A 126 11.84 9.06 21.86
CA TRP A 126 10.63 8.85 22.66
C TRP A 126 9.72 10.09 22.75
N GLY A 127 10.17 11.23 22.22
CA GLY A 127 9.47 12.51 22.41
C GLY A 127 9.41 12.90 23.88
N SER A 128 10.43 12.58 24.67
CA SER A 128 10.57 12.94 26.10
C SER A 128 11.41 14.19 26.30
N ILE A 129 12.35 14.42 25.37
CA ILE A 129 13.22 15.59 25.26
C ILE A 129 13.37 15.95 23.78
N GLU A 130 14.00 17.06 23.45
CA GLU A 130 14.30 17.45 22.07
C GLU A 130 15.74 17.86 21.86
N LEU A 131 16.27 17.59 20.65
CA LEU A 131 17.56 18.04 20.18
C LEU A 131 17.46 19.52 19.78
N VAL A 132 18.29 20.37 20.37
CA VAL A 132 18.29 21.82 20.09
C VAL A 132 19.43 22.19 19.16
N LYS A 133 20.62 21.66 19.42
CA LYS A 133 21.82 22.00 18.67
C LYS A 133 22.65 20.75 18.46
N GLU A 134 22.84 20.39 17.20
CA GLU A 134 23.79 19.37 16.80
C GLU A 134 25.16 20.03 16.57
N SER A 135 26.23 19.36 17.02
CA SER A 135 27.61 19.79 16.88
C SER A 135 28.46 18.70 16.26
N ASP A 136 29.52 19.09 15.52
CA ASP A 136 30.50 18.15 14.96
C ASP A 136 31.22 17.37 16.07
N GLU A 137 31.40 17.97 17.24
CA GLU A 137 31.87 17.29 18.44
C GLU A 137 30.67 16.87 19.29
N LEU A 138 30.48 15.55 19.48
CA LEU A 138 29.35 14.98 20.21
C LEU A 138 29.13 15.63 21.58
N ALA A 139 30.21 15.91 22.30
CA ALA A 139 30.18 16.49 23.64
C ALA A 139 29.41 17.84 23.70
N HIS A 140 29.41 18.62 22.62
CA HIS A 140 28.77 19.92 22.54
C HIS A 140 27.37 19.88 21.93
N THR A 141 26.87 18.71 21.58
CA THR A 141 25.48 18.51 21.17
C THR A 141 24.56 18.74 22.37
N THR A 142 23.51 19.53 22.18
CA THR A 142 22.64 19.98 23.26
C THR A 142 21.23 19.47 23.11
N PHE A 143 20.68 18.93 24.18
CA PHE A 143 19.28 18.50 24.29
C PHE A 143 18.59 19.31 25.39
N GLN A 144 17.25 19.48 25.27
CA GLN A 144 16.44 20.20 26.25
C GLN A 144 15.14 19.49 26.57
N THR A 145 14.51 19.92 27.67
CA THR A 145 13.18 19.47 28.06
C THR A 145 12.14 19.96 27.06
N LEU A 146 11.07 19.16 26.84
CA LEU A 146 9.86 19.61 26.19
C LEU A 146 9.01 20.46 27.14
N ALA A 147 8.13 21.28 26.59
CA ALA A 147 7.06 21.90 27.35
C ALA A 147 6.18 20.81 28.01
N ARG A 148 5.84 21.00 29.30
CA ARG A 148 5.03 20.07 30.05
C ARG A 148 3.92 20.79 30.81
N ASP A 149 2.73 20.19 30.84
CA ASP A 149 1.62 20.71 31.65
C ASP A 149 1.76 20.32 33.12
N ALA A 150 0.79 20.76 33.94
CA ALA A 150 0.78 20.46 35.38
C ALA A 150 0.81 18.96 35.72
N GLU A 151 0.34 18.09 34.82
CA GLU A 151 0.32 16.63 34.96
C GLU A 151 1.49 15.93 34.29
N LEU A 152 2.56 16.67 33.94
CA LEU A 152 3.76 16.20 33.25
C LEU A 152 3.54 15.73 31.80
N ARG A 153 2.35 15.96 31.23
CA ARG A 153 2.09 15.63 29.82
C ARG A 153 2.83 16.59 28.90
N CYS A 154 3.44 16.07 27.86
CA CYS A 154 4.06 16.86 26.81
C CYS A 154 3.09 17.11 25.64
N GLU A 155 3.52 17.86 24.63
CA GLU A 155 2.69 18.20 23.47
C GLU A 155 2.21 16.98 22.64
N TYR A 156 2.90 15.84 22.72
CA TYR A 156 2.51 14.61 22.04
C TYR A 156 1.44 13.80 22.77
N ASP A 157 1.17 14.14 24.03
CA ASP A 157 0.19 13.44 24.87
C ASP A 157 -1.21 13.98 24.67
N ARG A 158 -2.22 13.11 24.74
CA ARG A 158 -3.61 13.53 24.64
C ARG A 158 -4.04 14.28 25.90
N GLY A 159 -4.78 15.37 25.71
CA GLY A 159 -5.39 16.12 26.80
C GLY A 159 -4.41 17.04 27.53
N ASN A 160 -3.23 17.29 26.95
CA ASN A 160 -2.31 18.30 27.46
C ASN A 160 -3.00 19.66 27.55
N ASN A 161 -2.67 20.43 28.58
CA ASN A 161 -3.14 21.79 28.79
C ASN A 161 -2.05 22.66 29.42
N PHE A 162 -1.34 23.39 28.57
CA PHE A 162 -0.22 24.25 28.97
C PHE A 162 -0.66 25.60 29.59
N GLU A 163 -1.96 25.89 29.65
CA GLU A 163 -2.50 27.08 30.29
C GLU A 163 -2.67 26.90 31.78
N LEU A 164 -2.53 25.66 32.29
CA LEU A 164 -2.66 25.37 33.72
C LEU A 164 -1.45 25.91 34.50
N GLU A 165 -1.71 26.42 35.71
CA GLU A 165 -0.67 26.81 36.63
C GLU A 165 0.25 25.62 36.98
N GLY A 166 1.55 25.84 36.93
CA GLY A 166 2.58 24.79 37.07
C GLY A 166 3.01 24.15 35.77
N SER A 167 2.54 24.62 34.59
CA SER A 167 3.12 24.26 33.30
C SER A 167 4.50 24.89 33.12
N THR A 168 5.40 24.20 32.39
CA THR A 168 6.76 24.68 32.06
C THR A 168 6.95 24.77 30.55
N ALA A 169 7.72 25.74 30.09
CA ALA A 169 8.11 25.86 28.69
C ALA A 169 9.25 24.87 28.34
N ALA A 170 9.48 24.68 27.05
CA ALA A 170 10.64 23.93 26.58
C ALA A 170 11.93 24.60 27.04
N GLY A 171 12.91 23.80 27.46
CA GLY A 171 14.20 24.27 27.99
C GLY A 171 14.15 24.77 29.45
N GLU A 172 12.98 24.82 30.08
CA GLU A 172 12.88 25.17 31.50
C GLU A 172 13.14 23.93 32.39
N PRO A 173 13.89 24.11 33.51
CA PRO A 173 14.09 23.03 34.48
C PRO A 173 12.76 22.66 35.14
N ARG A 174 12.54 21.36 35.32
CA ARG A 174 11.41 20.81 36.05
C ARG A 174 11.79 19.51 36.72
N VAL A 175 11.81 19.49 38.02
CA VAL A 175 12.06 18.28 38.80
C VAL A 175 10.72 17.60 39.11
N PRO A 176 10.42 16.43 38.49
CA PRO A 176 9.23 15.66 38.85
C PRO A 176 9.25 15.26 40.32
N GLN A 177 8.08 15.34 41.00
CA GLN A 177 7.94 14.92 42.42
C GLN A 177 7.78 13.40 42.52
N MET A 178 8.61 12.65 41.79
CA MET A 178 8.63 11.19 41.78
C MET A 178 10.07 10.68 41.54
N SER A 179 10.30 9.38 41.70
CA SER A 179 11.62 8.80 41.43
C SER A 179 11.95 8.85 39.93
N ALA A 180 13.27 8.79 39.60
CA ALA A 180 13.69 8.71 38.20
C ALA A 180 13.11 7.50 37.47
N ASP A 181 13.01 6.36 38.16
CA ASP A 181 12.44 5.13 37.60
C ASP A 181 10.94 5.24 37.35
N ASP A 182 10.17 5.87 38.26
CA ASP A 182 8.73 6.07 38.09
C ASP A 182 8.45 7.03 36.92
N PHE A 183 9.19 8.13 36.83
CA PHE A 183 9.05 9.08 35.72
C PHE A 183 9.45 8.44 34.38
N PHE A 184 10.52 7.68 34.36
CA PHE A 184 10.94 6.92 33.18
C PHE A 184 9.89 5.88 32.76
N ALA A 185 9.29 5.17 33.72
CA ALA A 185 8.22 4.21 33.45
C ALA A 185 6.98 4.89 32.84
N GLN A 186 6.63 6.11 33.31
CA GLN A 186 5.55 6.92 32.75
C GLN A 186 5.84 7.31 31.29
N GLU A 187 7.04 7.84 31.02
CA GLU A 187 7.45 8.22 29.66
C GLU A 187 7.49 7.01 28.73
N LYS A 188 8.05 5.90 29.19
CA LYS A 188 8.12 4.63 28.46
C LYS A 188 6.74 4.10 28.08
N ALA A 189 5.72 4.28 28.90
CA ALA A 189 4.36 3.81 28.64
C ALA A 189 3.74 4.44 27.36
N HIS A 190 4.26 5.60 26.92
CA HIS A 190 3.84 6.29 25.71
C HIS A 190 4.67 5.95 24.47
N THR A 191 5.53 4.92 24.54
CA THR A 191 6.42 4.48 23.45
C THR A 191 6.04 3.09 22.95
N TYR A 192 6.53 2.74 21.76
CA TYR A 192 6.40 1.42 21.17
C TYR A 192 6.92 0.31 22.08
N VAL A 193 8.12 0.49 22.67
CA VAL A 193 8.70 -0.51 23.59
C VAL A 193 7.98 -0.59 24.93
N GLY A 194 7.24 0.43 25.31
CA GLY A 194 6.48 0.49 26.58
C GLY A 194 5.13 -0.20 26.54
N VAL A 195 4.55 -0.43 25.36
CA VAL A 195 3.25 -1.09 25.23
C VAL A 195 3.40 -2.61 25.09
N ASN A 196 2.31 -3.33 25.35
CA ASN A 196 2.28 -4.78 25.23
C ASN A 196 2.35 -5.26 23.78
N VAL A 197 2.76 -6.53 23.58
CA VAL A 197 2.96 -7.14 22.25
C VAL A 197 1.76 -7.03 21.32
N PRO A 198 0.49 -7.28 21.73
CA PRO A 198 -0.66 -7.10 20.86
C PRO A 198 -0.79 -5.69 20.30
N LYS A 199 -0.51 -4.65 21.10
CA LYS A 199 -0.51 -3.26 20.63
C LYS A 199 0.63 -2.99 19.63
N ARG A 200 1.83 -3.55 19.86
CA ARG A 200 2.96 -3.45 18.92
C ARG A 200 2.60 -4.08 17.58
N LEU A 201 2.08 -5.30 17.60
CA LEU A 201 1.62 -5.98 16.38
C LEU A 201 0.52 -5.19 15.66
N LEU A 202 -0.44 -4.60 16.39
CA LEU A 202 -1.49 -3.78 15.80
C LEU A 202 -0.93 -2.53 15.11
N MET A 203 0.07 -1.88 15.70
CA MET A 203 0.74 -0.73 15.09
C MET A 203 1.47 -1.11 13.80
N ILE A 204 2.20 -2.24 13.79
CA ILE A 204 2.89 -2.72 12.57
C ILE A 204 1.88 -3.15 11.49
N LEU A 205 0.80 -3.83 11.87
CA LEU A 205 -0.26 -4.24 10.95
C LEU A 205 -1.06 -3.06 10.38
N GLY A 206 -1.00 -1.88 11.02
CA GLY A 206 -1.80 -0.71 10.65
C GLY A 206 -1.68 -0.32 9.18
N GLY A 207 -0.47 -0.23 8.66
CA GLY A 207 -0.20 0.10 7.27
C GLY A 207 -0.76 -0.92 6.27
N PRO A 208 -0.35 -2.19 6.36
CA PRO A 208 -0.86 -3.23 5.48
C PRO A 208 -2.38 -3.37 5.48
N LEU A 209 -3.00 -3.36 6.67
CA LEU A 209 -4.45 -3.52 6.81
C LEU A 209 -5.24 -2.36 6.20
N VAL A 210 -4.76 -1.13 6.33
CA VAL A 210 -5.42 0.04 5.72
C VAL A 210 -5.35 -0.01 4.20
N ASN A 211 -4.24 -0.47 3.62
CA ASN A 211 -4.15 -0.67 2.18
C ASN A 211 -5.08 -1.78 1.66
N ILE A 212 -5.18 -2.90 2.37
CA ILE A 212 -6.13 -3.97 2.03
C ILE A 212 -7.58 -3.45 2.15
N ALA A 213 -7.90 -2.71 3.20
CA ALA A 213 -9.22 -2.13 3.40
C ALA A 213 -9.57 -1.08 2.32
N LEU A 214 -8.62 -0.20 1.96
CA LEU A 214 -8.79 0.74 0.85
C LEU A 214 -9.09 0.00 -0.46
N ALA A 215 -8.27 -1.00 -0.79
CA ALA A 215 -8.47 -1.80 -1.99
C ALA A 215 -9.84 -2.49 -2.00
N PHE A 216 -10.26 -3.06 -0.88
CA PHE A 216 -11.58 -3.66 -0.73
C PHE A 216 -12.71 -2.66 -1.02
N VAL A 217 -12.65 -1.47 -0.41
CA VAL A 217 -13.64 -0.41 -0.62
C VAL A 217 -13.67 0.05 -2.09
N LEU A 218 -12.51 0.21 -2.73
CA LEU A 218 -12.42 0.62 -4.12
C LEU A 218 -12.96 -0.44 -5.08
N VAL A 219 -12.66 -1.74 -4.86
CA VAL A 219 -13.18 -2.84 -5.67
C VAL A 219 -14.69 -2.94 -5.53
N VAL A 220 -15.21 -2.98 -4.29
CA VAL A 220 -16.64 -3.06 -4.03
C VAL A 220 -17.37 -1.85 -4.64
N GLY A 221 -16.86 -0.65 -4.40
CA GLY A 221 -17.43 0.58 -4.96
C GLY A 221 -17.42 0.58 -6.50
N SER A 222 -16.32 0.16 -7.12
CA SER A 222 -16.23 0.08 -8.57
C SER A 222 -17.24 -0.92 -9.16
N LEU A 223 -17.34 -2.13 -8.59
CA LEU A 223 -18.28 -3.15 -9.05
C LEU A 223 -19.76 -2.74 -8.89
N MET A 224 -20.07 -1.98 -7.82
CA MET A 224 -21.44 -1.52 -7.56
C MET A 224 -21.84 -0.31 -8.41
N PHE A 225 -20.95 0.69 -8.53
CA PHE A 225 -21.33 2.00 -9.12
C PHE A 225 -20.87 2.15 -10.57
N VAL A 226 -19.73 1.59 -10.94
CA VAL A 226 -19.23 1.59 -12.31
C VAL A 226 -19.72 0.35 -13.06
N GLY A 227 -19.67 -0.81 -12.41
CA GLY A 227 -20.01 -2.11 -13.00
C GLY A 227 -18.93 -2.63 -13.95
N ILE A 228 -19.21 -3.74 -14.58
CA ILE A 228 -18.36 -4.34 -15.62
C ILE A 228 -19.14 -4.53 -16.91
N PRO A 229 -18.50 -4.42 -18.08
CA PRO A 229 -19.12 -4.77 -19.33
C PRO A 229 -19.39 -6.28 -19.35
N ALA A 230 -20.63 -6.65 -19.54
CA ALA A 230 -21.09 -8.03 -19.64
C ALA A 230 -21.89 -8.25 -20.90
N ALA A 231 -21.75 -9.41 -21.52
CA ALA A 231 -22.56 -9.80 -22.64
C ALA A 231 -24.02 -9.96 -22.19
N GLN A 232 -24.95 -9.34 -22.90
CA GLN A 232 -26.37 -9.66 -22.72
C GLN A 232 -26.61 -11.11 -23.12
N ASN A 233 -27.32 -11.87 -22.29
CA ASN A 233 -27.66 -13.25 -22.61
C ASN A 233 -28.90 -13.31 -23.51
N LYS A 234 -28.79 -12.68 -24.68
CA LYS A 234 -29.78 -12.71 -25.78
C LYS A 234 -29.07 -13.05 -27.07
N ALA A 235 -29.70 -13.76 -27.97
CA ALA A 235 -29.16 -14.10 -29.28
C ALA A 235 -29.13 -12.91 -30.24
N GLN A 236 -28.78 -11.70 -29.75
CA GLN A 236 -28.72 -10.47 -30.52
C GLN A 236 -27.28 -10.08 -30.83
N LEU A 237 -27.02 -9.72 -32.09
CA LEU A 237 -25.70 -9.32 -32.56
C LEU A 237 -25.37 -7.88 -32.12
N GLY A 238 -24.32 -7.70 -31.32
CA GLY A 238 -23.82 -6.39 -30.92
C GLY A 238 -22.98 -5.73 -32.00
N SER A 239 -22.04 -6.48 -32.59
CA SER A 239 -21.32 -6.06 -33.79
C SER A 239 -21.07 -7.21 -34.73
N VAL A 240 -20.83 -6.88 -36.00
CA VAL A 240 -20.45 -7.83 -37.05
C VAL A 240 -19.18 -7.32 -37.68
N GLU A 241 -18.12 -8.13 -37.66
CA GLU A 241 -16.83 -7.79 -38.20
C GLU A 241 -16.87 -7.67 -39.73
N SER A 242 -16.31 -6.59 -40.27
CA SER A 242 -16.25 -6.37 -41.73
C SER A 242 -15.48 -7.47 -42.43
N GLY A 243 -16.07 -8.05 -43.49
CA GLY A 243 -15.46 -9.14 -44.24
C GLY A 243 -15.57 -10.51 -43.58
N SER A 244 -16.21 -10.62 -42.39
CA SER A 244 -16.51 -11.89 -41.74
C SER A 244 -17.59 -12.69 -42.48
N LEU A 245 -17.72 -13.98 -42.15
CA LEU A 245 -18.76 -14.84 -42.73
C LEU A 245 -20.19 -14.29 -42.45
N ALA A 246 -20.41 -13.75 -41.26
CA ALA A 246 -21.67 -13.10 -40.91
C ALA A 246 -21.94 -11.86 -41.77
N ALA A 247 -20.94 -10.97 -41.96
CA ALA A 247 -21.07 -9.78 -42.81
C ALA A 247 -21.33 -10.12 -44.28
N ILE A 248 -20.61 -11.09 -44.84
CA ILE A 248 -20.79 -11.57 -46.22
C ILE A 248 -22.19 -12.17 -46.42
N SER A 249 -22.75 -12.79 -45.36
CA SER A 249 -24.11 -13.35 -45.39
C SER A 249 -25.21 -12.32 -45.17
N GLY A 250 -24.86 -11.02 -45.04
CA GLY A 250 -25.82 -9.92 -44.89
C GLY A 250 -26.34 -9.71 -43.46
N LEU A 251 -25.74 -10.35 -42.44
CA LEU A 251 -26.04 -10.07 -41.04
C LEU A 251 -25.41 -8.73 -40.60
N THR A 252 -26.11 -8.01 -39.75
CA THR A 252 -25.69 -6.69 -39.24
C THR A 252 -25.88 -6.59 -37.73
N ALA A 253 -25.23 -5.61 -37.13
CA ALA A 253 -25.46 -5.29 -35.71
C ALA A 253 -26.94 -4.99 -35.46
N GLY A 254 -27.48 -5.48 -34.38
CA GLY A 254 -28.88 -5.36 -33.99
C GLY A 254 -29.77 -6.55 -34.40
N ASP A 255 -29.34 -7.42 -35.33
CA ASP A 255 -30.08 -8.63 -35.69
C ASP A 255 -30.22 -9.58 -34.49
N THR A 256 -31.41 -10.10 -34.28
CA THR A 256 -31.70 -11.15 -33.29
C THR A 256 -31.80 -12.49 -34.01
N ILE A 257 -30.92 -13.40 -33.70
CA ILE A 257 -30.92 -14.74 -34.33
C ILE A 257 -31.99 -15.58 -33.66
N LEU A 258 -32.88 -16.15 -34.48
CA LEU A 258 -33.99 -17.02 -34.03
C LEU A 258 -33.61 -18.50 -34.18
N THR A 259 -33.02 -18.84 -35.33
CA THR A 259 -32.49 -20.20 -35.54
C THR A 259 -31.12 -20.13 -36.20
N PHE A 260 -30.22 -21.06 -35.81
CA PHE A 260 -28.91 -21.23 -36.40
C PHE A 260 -28.73 -22.71 -36.76
N ASN A 261 -28.50 -23.03 -38.01
CA ASN A 261 -28.44 -24.40 -38.52
C ASN A 261 -29.68 -25.25 -38.12
N LYS A 262 -30.90 -24.64 -38.19
CA LYS A 262 -32.17 -25.26 -37.81
C LYS A 262 -32.33 -25.52 -36.30
N VAL A 263 -31.42 -25.07 -35.45
CA VAL A 263 -31.52 -25.10 -33.99
C VAL A 263 -32.08 -23.77 -33.51
N GLU A 264 -33.13 -23.79 -32.70
CA GLU A 264 -33.64 -22.57 -32.04
C GLU A 264 -32.64 -22.04 -31.04
N VAL A 265 -32.42 -20.73 -31.04
CA VAL A 265 -31.51 -20.06 -30.13
C VAL A 265 -32.25 -18.87 -29.48
N HIS A 266 -32.13 -18.79 -28.14
CA HIS A 266 -32.75 -17.73 -27.34
C HIS A 266 -31.74 -16.89 -26.62
N THR A 267 -30.62 -17.52 -26.29
CA THR A 267 -29.52 -16.90 -25.53
C THR A 267 -28.24 -16.80 -26.35
N TRP A 268 -27.32 -15.94 -25.93
CA TRP A 268 -25.99 -15.86 -26.54
C TRP A 268 -25.22 -17.18 -26.42
N GLU A 269 -25.43 -17.91 -25.32
CA GLU A 269 -24.81 -19.23 -25.08
C GLU A 269 -25.35 -20.25 -26.09
N ASP A 270 -26.69 -20.30 -26.34
CA ASP A 270 -27.26 -21.18 -27.33
C ASP A 270 -26.68 -20.88 -28.72
N LEU A 271 -26.61 -19.59 -29.08
CA LEU A 271 -26.05 -19.15 -30.36
C LEU A 271 -24.57 -19.57 -30.51
N THR A 272 -23.74 -19.35 -29.49
CA THR A 272 -22.33 -19.73 -29.54
C THR A 272 -22.14 -21.26 -29.62
N ALA A 273 -22.95 -22.03 -28.92
CA ALA A 273 -22.97 -23.50 -29.03
C ALA A 273 -23.40 -23.95 -30.45
N ALA A 274 -24.49 -23.41 -30.98
CA ALA A 274 -24.94 -23.73 -32.32
C ALA A 274 -23.92 -23.35 -33.41
N ILE A 275 -23.25 -22.21 -33.28
CA ILE A 275 -22.16 -21.79 -34.18
C ILE A 275 -21.02 -22.81 -34.14
N LYS A 276 -20.57 -23.16 -32.93
CA LYS A 276 -19.47 -24.12 -32.71
C LYS A 276 -19.76 -25.49 -33.32
N ASP A 277 -20.98 -25.99 -33.12
CA ASP A 277 -21.40 -27.29 -33.63
C ASP A 277 -21.54 -27.27 -35.15
N ALA A 278 -22.15 -26.24 -35.73
CA ALA A 278 -22.31 -26.10 -37.16
C ALA A 278 -20.94 -25.95 -37.88
N MET A 279 -20.01 -25.16 -37.31
CA MET A 279 -18.67 -24.96 -37.87
C MET A 279 -17.82 -26.22 -37.77
N SER A 280 -18.02 -27.02 -36.69
CA SER A 280 -17.29 -28.30 -36.50
C SER A 280 -17.77 -29.41 -37.46
N ALA A 281 -19.03 -29.33 -37.96
CA ALA A 281 -19.57 -30.31 -38.87
C ALA A 281 -19.04 -30.20 -40.32
N GLY A 282 -18.26 -29.19 -40.63
CA GLY A 282 -17.48 -29.01 -41.86
C GLY A 282 -18.30 -28.78 -43.15
N GLY A 283 -18.17 -27.60 -43.76
CA GLY A 283 -18.40 -27.33 -45.18
C GLY A 283 -19.82 -27.31 -45.72
N LYS A 284 -20.87 -27.42 -44.91
CA LYS A 284 -22.26 -27.33 -45.35
C LYS A 284 -22.78 -25.89 -45.18
N ASP A 285 -23.64 -25.46 -46.11
CA ASP A 285 -24.37 -24.22 -46.01
C ASP A 285 -25.23 -24.20 -44.74
N ILE A 286 -25.05 -23.17 -43.91
CA ILE A 286 -25.70 -23.03 -42.60
C ILE A 286 -26.85 -22.07 -42.74
N PRO A 287 -28.13 -22.55 -42.72
CA PRO A 287 -29.30 -21.68 -42.73
C PRO A 287 -29.43 -20.93 -41.40
N VAL A 288 -29.73 -19.65 -41.48
CA VAL A 288 -29.91 -18.75 -40.32
C VAL A 288 -31.19 -17.96 -40.52
N THR A 289 -32.08 -18.04 -39.55
CA THR A 289 -33.28 -17.19 -39.46
C THR A 289 -33.05 -16.12 -38.41
N TYR A 290 -33.30 -14.88 -38.74
CA TYR A 290 -33.07 -13.75 -37.84
C TYR A 290 -34.17 -12.72 -37.94
N GLU A 291 -34.33 -11.91 -36.93
CA GLU A 291 -35.25 -10.77 -36.89
C GLU A 291 -34.48 -9.47 -37.00
N ARG A 292 -34.91 -8.61 -37.94
CA ARG A 292 -34.39 -7.23 -38.11
C ARG A 292 -35.56 -6.26 -38.17
N ASN A 293 -35.62 -5.32 -37.25
CA ASN A 293 -36.70 -4.32 -37.16
C ASN A 293 -38.13 -4.94 -37.10
N GLY A 294 -38.28 -6.06 -36.39
CA GLY A 294 -39.57 -6.77 -36.26
C GLY A 294 -39.95 -7.64 -37.48
N ILE A 295 -39.08 -7.75 -38.49
CA ILE A 295 -39.31 -8.57 -39.68
C ILE A 295 -38.39 -9.79 -39.62
N GLN A 296 -38.99 -10.98 -39.75
CA GLN A 296 -38.23 -12.21 -39.84
C GLN A 296 -37.65 -12.39 -41.25
N LEU A 297 -36.37 -12.64 -41.32
CA LEU A 297 -35.59 -12.81 -42.53
C LEU A 297 -34.74 -14.10 -42.46
N GLU A 298 -34.35 -14.60 -43.61
CA GLU A 298 -33.52 -15.78 -43.73
C GLU A 298 -32.25 -15.46 -44.52
N THR A 299 -31.14 -16.07 -44.13
CA THR A 299 -29.89 -16.05 -44.86
C THR A 299 -29.16 -17.38 -44.73
N THR A 300 -28.10 -17.54 -45.51
CA THR A 300 -27.28 -18.74 -45.46
C THR A 300 -25.81 -18.36 -45.32
N ILE A 301 -25.16 -18.81 -44.24
CA ILE A 301 -23.73 -18.67 -44.06
C ILE A 301 -23.04 -19.81 -44.81
N LYS A 302 -22.12 -19.43 -45.70
CA LYS A 302 -21.29 -20.39 -46.45
C LYS A 302 -19.89 -20.44 -45.85
N PRO A 303 -19.57 -21.46 -45.06
CA PRO A 303 -18.22 -21.58 -44.49
C PRO A 303 -17.19 -21.77 -45.62
N VAL A 304 -16.27 -20.83 -45.75
CA VAL A 304 -15.09 -21.03 -46.55
C VAL A 304 -14.10 -21.72 -45.66
N LEU A 305 -13.75 -22.98 -45.97
CA LEU A 305 -12.80 -23.79 -45.19
C LEU A 305 -11.40 -23.19 -45.26
N ARG A 306 -11.12 -22.20 -44.44
CA ARG A 306 -9.77 -21.83 -44.02
C ARG A 306 -9.48 -22.48 -42.66
N PRO A 307 -8.28 -23.02 -42.42
CA PRO A 307 -7.98 -23.74 -41.15
C PRO A 307 -8.24 -22.93 -39.89
N ASP A 308 -8.25 -21.61 -39.99
CA ASP A 308 -8.39 -20.68 -38.87
C ASP A 308 -9.81 -20.08 -38.70
N ASP A 309 -10.75 -20.29 -39.64
CA ASP A 309 -12.10 -19.71 -39.64
C ASP A 309 -13.07 -20.52 -38.77
N LYS A 310 -12.82 -20.63 -37.48
CA LYS A 310 -13.77 -21.19 -36.51
C LYS A 310 -14.77 -20.17 -35.98
N ILE A 311 -14.69 -18.92 -36.45
CA ILE A 311 -15.42 -17.77 -35.93
C ILE A 311 -16.21 -17.14 -37.07
N ILE A 312 -17.51 -16.89 -36.87
CA ILE A 312 -18.34 -16.20 -37.89
C ILE A 312 -18.23 -14.68 -37.85
N GLY A 313 -17.46 -14.10 -36.88
CA GLY A 313 -17.16 -12.67 -36.74
C GLY A 313 -18.34 -11.86 -36.18
N VAL A 314 -18.97 -12.34 -35.11
CA VAL A 314 -20.04 -11.64 -34.38
C VAL A 314 -19.68 -11.48 -32.91
N THR A 315 -20.12 -10.40 -32.31
CA THR A 315 -20.04 -10.18 -30.87
C THR A 315 -21.41 -9.97 -30.24
N PRO A 316 -21.58 -10.26 -28.94
CA PRO A 316 -22.84 -10.00 -28.25
C PRO A 316 -23.10 -8.50 -28.07
N VAL A 317 -24.33 -8.14 -27.78
CA VAL A 317 -24.65 -6.83 -27.23
C VAL A 317 -24.05 -6.74 -25.83
N MET A 318 -23.21 -5.72 -25.61
CA MET A 318 -22.62 -5.47 -24.30
C MET A 318 -23.52 -4.56 -23.47
N THR A 319 -23.68 -4.87 -22.21
CA THR A 319 -24.37 -4.04 -21.21
C THR A 319 -23.48 -3.87 -19.99
N THR A 320 -23.75 -2.85 -19.19
CA THR A 320 -23.06 -2.70 -17.91
C THR A 320 -23.80 -3.48 -16.84
N TYR A 321 -23.13 -4.45 -16.24
CA TYR A 321 -23.66 -5.20 -15.11
C TYR A 321 -23.13 -4.61 -13.79
N HIS A 322 -24.05 -4.23 -12.90
CA HIS A 322 -23.76 -3.73 -11.56
C HIS A 322 -24.00 -4.83 -10.54
N PHE A 323 -23.00 -5.07 -9.72
CA PHE A 323 -23.07 -6.10 -8.68
C PHE A 323 -23.91 -5.61 -7.49
N SER A 324 -24.58 -6.54 -6.81
CA SER A 324 -25.09 -6.27 -5.47
C SER A 324 -23.93 -6.07 -4.47
N PHE A 325 -24.19 -5.44 -3.33
CA PHE A 325 -23.16 -5.29 -2.29
C PHE A 325 -22.57 -6.64 -1.84
N ILE A 326 -23.40 -7.66 -1.73
CA ILE A 326 -22.97 -9.01 -1.31
C ILE A 326 -22.05 -9.63 -2.36
N ASP A 327 -22.45 -9.59 -3.63
CA ASP A 327 -21.66 -10.19 -4.72
C ASP A 327 -20.37 -9.41 -4.96
N ALA A 328 -20.41 -8.08 -4.90
CA ALA A 328 -19.22 -7.24 -4.98
C ALA A 328 -18.25 -7.51 -3.84
N SER A 329 -18.76 -7.68 -2.61
CA SER A 329 -17.93 -8.03 -1.45
C SER A 329 -17.32 -9.41 -1.58
N ALA A 330 -18.08 -10.40 -2.04
CA ALA A 330 -17.58 -11.76 -2.30
C ALA A 330 -16.48 -11.76 -3.39
N ALA A 331 -16.66 -10.99 -4.46
CA ALA A 331 -15.66 -10.80 -5.50
C ALA A 331 -14.39 -10.12 -4.96
N ALA A 332 -14.52 -9.09 -4.13
CA ALA A 332 -13.38 -8.41 -3.51
C ALA A 332 -12.60 -9.32 -2.55
N VAL A 333 -13.29 -10.17 -1.76
CA VAL A 333 -12.64 -11.18 -0.89
C VAL A 333 -11.92 -12.23 -1.74
N SER A 334 -12.56 -12.73 -2.81
CA SER A 334 -11.92 -13.67 -3.73
C SER A 334 -10.67 -13.08 -4.37
N TYR A 335 -10.72 -11.83 -4.80
CA TYR A 335 -9.59 -11.11 -5.34
C TYR A 335 -8.47 -10.94 -4.29
N ALA A 336 -8.80 -10.55 -3.07
CA ALA A 336 -7.84 -10.46 -1.97
C ALA A 336 -7.15 -11.81 -1.70
N ALA A 337 -7.91 -12.91 -1.70
CA ALA A 337 -7.35 -14.25 -1.54
C ALA A 337 -6.38 -14.63 -2.67
N GLN A 338 -6.68 -14.29 -3.92
CA GLN A 338 -5.80 -14.52 -5.07
C GLN A 338 -4.49 -13.72 -4.95
N VAL A 339 -4.58 -12.42 -4.62
CA VAL A 339 -3.39 -11.57 -4.41
C VAL A 339 -2.55 -12.07 -3.23
N GLY A 340 -3.19 -12.45 -2.12
CA GLY A 340 -2.51 -13.03 -0.97
C GLY A 340 -1.79 -14.35 -1.32
N GLN A 341 -2.43 -15.25 -2.06
CA GLN A 341 -1.79 -16.48 -2.55
C GLN A 341 -0.61 -16.17 -3.49
N PHE A 342 -0.76 -15.21 -4.40
CA PHE A 342 0.32 -14.78 -5.28
C PHE A 342 1.51 -14.25 -4.48
N ALA A 343 1.29 -13.40 -3.47
CA ALA A 343 2.34 -12.89 -2.60
C ALA A 343 3.06 -14.04 -1.84
N LEU A 344 2.32 -15.01 -1.31
CA LEU A 344 2.90 -16.17 -0.61
C LEU A 344 3.77 -17.04 -1.51
N ARG A 345 3.48 -17.14 -2.81
CA ARG A 345 4.31 -17.90 -3.77
C ARG A 345 5.72 -17.32 -3.87
N LEU A 346 5.92 -16.05 -3.57
CA LEU A 346 7.25 -15.43 -3.55
C LEU A 346 8.18 -16.06 -2.50
N LEU A 347 7.61 -16.65 -1.44
CA LEU A 347 8.36 -17.35 -0.39
C LEU A 347 8.73 -18.80 -0.77
N ILE A 348 8.19 -19.32 -1.88
CA ILE A 348 8.43 -20.68 -2.35
C ILE A 348 9.51 -20.63 -3.44
N PRO A 349 10.75 -21.13 -3.20
CA PRO A 349 11.87 -20.97 -4.13
C PRO A 349 11.58 -21.46 -5.56
N THR A 350 10.78 -22.52 -5.72
CA THR A 350 10.42 -23.06 -7.03
C THR A 350 9.44 -22.19 -7.82
N GLN A 351 8.69 -21.31 -7.15
CA GLN A 351 7.68 -20.43 -7.74
C GLN A 351 8.14 -18.95 -7.80
N THR A 352 9.21 -18.60 -7.07
CA THR A 352 9.71 -17.22 -6.98
C THR A 352 9.97 -16.62 -8.37
N MET A 353 10.64 -17.35 -9.27
CA MET A 353 10.94 -16.83 -10.61
C MET A 353 9.69 -16.63 -11.48
N GLU A 354 8.68 -17.47 -11.33
CA GLU A 354 7.39 -17.30 -12.01
C GLU A 354 6.69 -16.03 -11.53
N VAL A 355 6.63 -15.80 -10.21
CA VAL A 355 6.07 -14.58 -9.62
C VAL A 355 6.84 -13.34 -10.09
N LEU A 356 8.18 -13.38 -10.12
CA LEU A 356 9.01 -12.26 -10.56
C LEU A 356 8.78 -11.93 -12.05
N ASN A 357 8.58 -12.92 -12.89
CA ASN A 357 8.29 -12.71 -14.32
C ASN A 357 6.90 -12.09 -14.55
N GLN A 358 5.99 -12.22 -13.61
CA GLN A 358 4.64 -11.62 -13.64
C GLN A 358 4.56 -10.30 -12.86
N SER A 359 5.64 -9.89 -12.20
CA SER A 359 5.69 -8.67 -11.39
C SER A 359 6.19 -7.50 -12.22
N SER A 360 5.61 -6.33 -11.99
CA SER A 360 6.06 -5.06 -12.59
C SER A 360 6.90 -4.25 -11.60
N SER A 361 7.88 -3.53 -12.11
CA SER A 361 8.66 -2.55 -11.34
C SER A 361 7.88 -1.22 -11.21
N VAL A 362 8.47 -0.27 -10.49
CA VAL A 362 7.95 1.10 -10.39
C VAL A 362 7.78 1.73 -11.78
N VAL A 363 8.64 1.40 -12.75
CA VAL A 363 8.54 1.91 -14.12
C VAL A 363 7.31 1.32 -14.83
N GLY A 364 7.10 0.01 -14.75
CA GLY A 364 5.92 -0.64 -15.33
C GLY A 364 4.62 -0.14 -14.69
N ILE A 365 4.58 -0.03 -13.36
CA ILE A 365 3.44 0.56 -12.64
C ILE A 365 3.15 1.99 -13.11
N SER A 366 4.19 2.80 -13.35
CA SER A 366 4.03 4.18 -13.83
C SER A 366 3.42 4.24 -15.22
N VAL A 367 3.83 3.35 -16.12
CA VAL A 367 3.25 3.25 -17.47
C VAL A 367 1.80 2.79 -17.38
N MET A 368 1.52 1.74 -16.61
CA MET A 368 0.14 1.26 -16.38
C MET A 368 -0.76 2.34 -15.79
N ALA A 369 -0.26 3.16 -14.85
CA ALA A 369 -1.01 4.26 -14.26
C ALA A 369 -1.35 5.35 -15.29
N SER A 370 -0.42 5.66 -16.18
CA SER A 370 -0.65 6.61 -17.28
C SER A 370 -1.66 6.08 -18.31
N GLU A 371 -1.56 4.81 -18.68
CA GLU A 371 -2.51 4.15 -19.61
C GLU A 371 -3.91 4.09 -18.98
N ALA A 372 -4.01 3.64 -17.72
CA ALA A 372 -5.28 3.58 -17.00
C ALA A 372 -5.95 4.96 -16.85
N ALA A 373 -5.16 6.01 -16.62
CA ALA A 373 -5.66 7.38 -16.56
C ALA A 373 -6.17 7.88 -17.92
N ALA A 374 -5.53 7.46 -19.01
CA ALA A 374 -5.97 7.79 -20.38
C ALA A 374 -7.25 7.04 -20.80
N GLU A 375 -7.42 5.80 -20.31
CA GLU A 375 -8.65 5.02 -20.53
C GLU A 375 -9.85 5.54 -19.74
N GLY A 376 -9.62 6.14 -18.58
CA GLY A 376 -10.64 6.77 -17.76
C GLY A 376 -10.52 6.51 -16.26
N PHE A 377 -11.33 7.26 -15.51
CA PHE A 377 -11.28 7.26 -14.05
C PHE A 377 -11.57 5.88 -13.42
N SER A 378 -12.47 5.09 -14.03
CA SER A 378 -12.81 3.75 -13.55
C SER A 378 -11.63 2.77 -13.63
N THR A 379 -10.90 2.79 -14.75
CA THR A 379 -9.71 1.95 -14.95
C THR A 379 -8.61 2.34 -13.98
N LEU A 380 -8.42 3.65 -13.78
CA LEU A 380 -7.45 4.16 -12.81
C LEU A 380 -7.77 3.72 -11.38
N ILE A 381 -9.06 3.80 -10.95
CA ILE A 381 -9.49 3.32 -9.62
C ILE A 381 -9.20 1.83 -9.44
N MET A 382 -9.51 1.01 -10.43
CA MET A 382 -9.25 -0.43 -10.36
C MET A 382 -7.75 -0.74 -10.29
N LEU A 383 -6.92 0.01 -11.02
CA LEU A 383 -5.47 -0.10 -10.91
C LEU A 383 -4.97 0.31 -9.51
N VAL A 384 -5.46 1.42 -8.98
CA VAL A 384 -5.13 1.88 -7.61
C VAL A 384 -5.53 0.82 -6.59
N ALA A 385 -6.71 0.20 -6.73
CA ALA A 385 -7.16 -0.89 -5.87
C ALA A 385 -6.23 -2.11 -5.97
N ALA A 386 -5.82 -2.49 -7.18
CA ALA A 386 -4.92 -3.61 -7.41
C ALA A 386 -3.54 -3.39 -6.78
N ILE A 387 -2.96 -2.20 -6.96
CA ILE A 387 -1.66 -1.84 -6.36
C ILE A 387 -1.78 -1.76 -4.84
N SER A 388 -2.86 -1.17 -4.30
CA SER A 388 -3.11 -1.09 -2.87
C SER A 388 -3.24 -2.47 -2.21
N MET A 389 -3.97 -3.39 -2.85
CA MET A 389 -4.10 -4.77 -2.40
C MET A 389 -2.75 -5.48 -2.39
N SER A 390 -1.99 -5.34 -3.49
CA SER A 390 -0.66 -5.93 -3.61
C SER A 390 0.31 -5.36 -2.58
N LEU A 391 0.32 -4.05 -2.37
CA LEU A 391 1.16 -3.38 -1.38
C LEU A 391 0.84 -3.85 0.04
N GLY A 392 -0.46 -4.02 0.37
CA GLY A 392 -0.90 -4.55 1.66
C GLY A 392 -0.38 -5.97 1.91
N PHE A 393 -0.59 -6.90 0.96
CA PHE A 393 -0.13 -8.29 1.13
C PHE A 393 1.39 -8.44 1.05
N MET A 394 2.07 -7.70 0.17
CA MET A 394 3.52 -7.73 0.08
C MET A 394 4.18 -7.25 1.38
N ASN A 395 3.64 -6.20 2.00
CA ASN A 395 4.14 -5.73 3.31
C ASN A 395 3.86 -6.71 4.47
N LEU A 396 2.95 -7.67 4.32
CA LEU A 396 2.73 -8.74 5.31
C LEU A 396 3.71 -9.92 5.17
N LEU A 397 4.52 -9.98 4.10
CA LEU A 397 5.51 -11.04 3.95
C LEU A 397 6.57 -10.96 5.06
N PRO A 398 6.97 -12.10 5.65
CA PRO A 398 7.91 -12.15 6.77
C PRO A 398 9.37 -11.89 6.31
N ILE A 399 9.57 -10.83 5.58
CA ILE A 399 10.86 -10.44 4.99
C ILE A 399 11.22 -9.03 5.45
N PRO A 400 12.23 -8.81 6.32
CA PRO A 400 12.75 -7.48 6.58
C PRO A 400 13.27 -6.84 5.26
N PRO A 401 13.10 -5.54 5.04
CA PRO A 401 12.61 -4.49 5.94
C PRO A 401 11.10 -4.26 5.95
N LEU A 402 10.29 -5.15 5.37
CA LEU A 402 8.82 -5.00 5.36
C LEU A 402 8.23 -5.13 6.76
N ASP A 403 6.99 -4.69 6.93
CA ASP A 403 6.27 -4.78 8.21
C ASP A 403 6.09 -6.22 8.68
N GLY A 404 5.80 -7.15 7.76
CA GLY A 404 5.77 -8.58 8.06
C GLY A 404 7.06 -9.14 8.63
N GLY A 405 8.21 -8.59 8.21
CA GLY A 405 9.51 -8.89 8.79
C GLY A 405 9.65 -8.37 10.23
N LYS A 406 9.14 -7.17 10.52
CA LYS A 406 9.08 -6.62 11.88
C LYS A 406 8.16 -7.48 12.77
N ILE A 407 7.01 -7.91 12.23
CA ILE A 407 6.10 -8.84 12.92
C ILE A 407 6.82 -10.15 13.26
N LEU A 408 7.56 -10.72 12.32
CA LEU A 408 8.33 -11.93 12.53
C LEU A 408 9.36 -11.74 13.66
N ILE A 409 10.08 -10.64 13.67
CA ILE A 409 11.05 -10.28 14.72
C ILE A 409 10.35 -10.19 16.09
N GLU A 410 9.22 -9.50 16.19
CA GLU A 410 8.43 -9.40 17.43
C GLU A 410 7.98 -10.79 17.93
N VAL A 411 7.47 -11.64 17.04
CA VAL A 411 7.05 -13.00 17.38
C VAL A 411 8.23 -13.84 17.89
N ILE A 412 9.38 -13.76 17.23
CA ILE A 412 10.60 -14.44 17.67
C ILE A 412 11.01 -13.97 19.06
N GLN A 413 11.02 -12.66 19.32
CA GLN A 413 11.39 -12.09 20.63
C GLN A 413 10.44 -12.58 21.74
N VAL A 414 9.15 -12.71 21.46
CA VAL A 414 8.16 -13.26 22.40
C VAL A 414 8.47 -14.74 22.72
N ILE A 415 8.79 -15.54 21.70
CA ILE A 415 9.10 -16.97 21.87
C ILE A 415 10.38 -17.16 22.69
N ILE A 416 11.44 -16.44 22.37
CA ILE A 416 12.74 -16.54 23.07
C ILE A 416 12.77 -15.79 24.40
N ARG A 417 11.73 -14.97 24.67
CA ARG A 417 11.59 -14.10 25.87
C ARG A 417 12.77 -13.16 26.10
N LYS A 418 13.43 -12.74 25.03
CA LYS A 418 14.57 -11.82 25.05
C LYS A 418 14.55 -10.94 23.81
N PRO A 419 14.93 -9.65 23.92
CA PRO A 419 15.08 -8.81 22.73
C PRO A 419 16.22 -9.35 21.86
N LEU A 420 16.05 -9.31 20.54
CA LEU A 420 17.12 -9.57 19.59
C LEU A 420 18.08 -8.37 19.59
N SER A 421 19.38 -8.66 19.58
CA SER A 421 20.38 -7.58 19.46
C SER A 421 20.20 -6.81 18.15
N ILE A 422 20.50 -5.52 18.17
CA ILE A 422 20.45 -4.65 16.98
C ILE A 422 21.30 -5.22 15.84
N LYS A 423 22.46 -5.83 16.16
CA LYS A 423 23.31 -6.47 15.15
C LYS A 423 22.57 -7.56 14.37
N VAL A 424 21.80 -8.42 15.07
CA VAL A 424 21.01 -9.48 14.42
C VAL A 424 19.88 -8.89 13.59
N GLN A 425 19.17 -7.90 14.11
CA GLN A 425 18.09 -7.22 13.37
C GLN A 425 18.62 -6.54 12.11
N ASN A 426 19.78 -5.89 12.17
CA ASN A 426 20.44 -5.27 11.03
C ASN A 426 20.86 -6.30 9.97
N ILE A 427 21.44 -7.44 10.39
CA ILE A 427 21.81 -8.52 9.46
C ILE A 427 20.58 -9.05 8.73
N LEU A 428 19.48 -9.30 9.44
CA LEU A 428 18.22 -9.74 8.84
C LEU A 428 17.67 -8.69 7.84
N SER A 429 17.75 -7.42 8.19
CA SER A 429 17.33 -6.32 7.33
C SER A 429 18.20 -6.20 6.08
N TYR A 430 19.51 -6.39 6.16
CA TYR A 430 20.40 -6.40 5.00
C TYR A 430 20.15 -7.59 4.07
N ILE A 431 19.86 -8.78 4.61
CA ILE A 431 19.52 -9.96 3.80
C ILE A 431 18.18 -9.70 3.06
N GLY A 432 17.18 -9.17 3.75
CA GLY A 432 15.90 -8.82 3.13
C GLY A 432 16.05 -7.71 2.08
N LEU A 433 16.86 -6.68 2.35
CA LEU A 433 17.14 -5.61 1.39
C LEU A 433 17.84 -6.15 0.14
N ALA A 434 18.79 -7.05 0.28
CA ALA A 434 19.46 -7.70 -0.84
C ALA A 434 18.48 -8.52 -1.70
N PHE A 435 17.55 -9.24 -1.04
CA PHE A 435 16.48 -9.95 -1.73
C PHE A 435 15.56 -8.98 -2.50
N PHE A 436 15.14 -7.86 -1.88
CA PHE A 436 14.33 -6.84 -2.55
C PHE A 436 15.04 -6.19 -3.74
N LEU A 437 16.33 -5.90 -3.60
CA LEU A 437 17.12 -5.36 -4.70
C LEU A 437 17.18 -6.35 -5.87
N PHE A 438 17.33 -7.65 -5.58
CA PHE A 438 17.28 -8.70 -6.59
C PHE A 438 15.90 -8.73 -7.30
N VAL A 439 14.79 -8.73 -6.54
CA VAL A 439 13.42 -8.67 -7.08
C VAL A 439 13.24 -7.44 -7.97
N PHE A 440 13.66 -6.27 -7.49
CA PHE A 440 13.57 -5.01 -8.22
C PHE A 440 14.33 -5.04 -9.55
N VAL A 441 15.57 -5.56 -9.56
CA VAL A 441 16.39 -5.67 -10.77
C VAL A 441 15.74 -6.59 -11.79
N VAL A 442 15.19 -7.74 -11.37
CA VAL A 442 14.50 -8.67 -12.27
C VAL A 442 13.23 -8.04 -12.83
N ALA A 443 12.38 -7.42 -12.00
CA ALA A 443 11.17 -6.75 -12.45
C ALA A 443 11.48 -5.58 -13.41
N LEU A 444 12.48 -4.75 -13.09
CA LEU A 444 12.93 -3.65 -13.96
C LEU A 444 13.43 -4.15 -15.32
N ARG A 445 14.23 -5.22 -15.34
CA ARG A 445 14.66 -5.87 -16.58
C ARG A 445 13.46 -6.32 -17.42
N ASN A 446 12.47 -6.95 -16.81
CA ASN A 446 11.28 -7.42 -17.51
C ASN A 446 10.51 -6.25 -18.13
N ASP A 447 10.27 -5.18 -17.36
CA ASP A 447 9.57 -3.99 -17.87
C ASP A 447 10.33 -3.32 -19.02
N ILE A 448 11.65 -3.18 -18.92
CA ILE A 448 12.48 -2.62 -20.01
C ILE A 448 12.37 -3.48 -21.26
N LEU A 449 12.44 -4.81 -21.13
CA LEU A 449 12.28 -5.71 -22.27
C LEU A 449 10.90 -5.57 -22.91
N HIS A 450 9.85 -5.53 -22.11
CA HIS A 450 8.49 -5.29 -22.60
C HIS A 450 8.34 -3.96 -23.34
N LEU A 451 8.96 -2.89 -22.85
CA LEU A 451 8.91 -1.56 -23.48
C LEU A 451 9.71 -1.46 -24.77
N LEU A 452 10.80 -2.24 -24.90
CA LEU A 452 11.64 -2.24 -26.10
C LEU A 452 11.10 -3.11 -27.23
N PHE A 453 10.34 -4.16 -26.90
CA PHE A 453 9.82 -5.13 -27.86
C PHE A 453 8.31 -5.01 -28.11
N ARG A 454 7.67 -3.95 -27.61
CA ARG A 454 6.31 -3.54 -27.90
C ARG A 454 6.29 -2.61 -29.13
#